data_8cacbb0b028b0d1b803f21554f7247e5
#
_entry.id   8cacbb0b028b0d1b803f21554f7247e5
#
_cell.length_a   1.000
_cell.length_b   1.000
_cell.length_c   1.000
_cell.angle_alpha   90.00
_cell.angle_beta   90.00
_cell.angle_gamma   90.00
#
_symmetry.space_group_name_H-M   'P 1'
#
loop_
_entity.id
_entity.type
_entity.pdbx_description
1 polymer ?
#
loop_
_entity_poly.entity_id
_entity_poly.type
_entity_poly.pdbx_seq_one_letter_code
_entity_poly.pdbx_strand_id
1 'polypeptide(L)'
;MKLIDSNITRHLPKITLDYVNKDNSVFDFYGRDNQLENYQDQISDKKKNFNNDYRKPLTDLLISNYKKVSENSFQNDAINKLKNSNTFTVTTGHQLNLFTGPL
;
A
#
# COMPACT_ATOMS: atom_id res chain seq x y z
N MET A 1 1.21 -7.89 29.38
CA MET A 1 2.03 -8.45 28.28
C MET A 1 3.35 -7.71 28.29
N LYS A 2 4.48 -8.43 28.38
CA LYS A 2 5.82 -7.80 28.39
C LYS A 2 6.29 -7.70 26.95
N LEU A 3 6.48 -6.49 26.45
CA LEU A 3 7.05 -6.27 25.12
C LEU A 3 8.55 -6.59 25.16
N ILE A 4 9.02 -7.34 24.19
CA ILE A 4 10.45 -7.65 24.02
C ILE A 4 11.01 -6.60 23.06
N ASP A 5 12.11 -5.96 23.47
CA ASP A 5 12.82 -5.02 22.61
C ASP A 5 13.36 -5.74 21.37
N SER A 6 13.00 -5.23 20.20
CA SER A 6 13.39 -5.80 18.90
C SER A 6 14.91 -5.83 18.70
N ASN A 7 15.66 -4.93 19.36
CA ASN A 7 17.12 -4.90 19.31
C ASN A 7 17.75 -6.13 19.97
N ILE A 8 17.05 -6.77 20.93
CA ILE A 8 17.54 -7.94 21.66
C ILE A 8 17.46 -9.21 20.82
N THR A 9 16.52 -9.29 19.91
CA THR A 9 16.21 -10.52 19.16
C THR A 9 17.29 -10.90 18.15
N ARG A 10 18.09 -9.95 17.67
CA ARG A 10 19.14 -10.12 16.64
C ARG A 10 18.70 -10.82 15.35
N HIS A 11 17.39 -10.96 15.14
CA HIS A 11 16.81 -11.63 13.95
C HIS A 11 16.38 -10.66 12.86
N LEU A 12 16.31 -9.37 13.17
CA LEU A 12 15.88 -8.36 12.21
C LEU A 12 17.08 -7.70 11.53
N PRO A 13 17.01 -7.48 10.21
CA PRO A 13 18.00 -6.66 9.49
C PRO A 13 18.11 -5.26 10.09
N LYS A 14 19.30 -4.65 10.00
CA LYS A 14 19.53 -3.29 10.53
C LYS A 14 18.50 -2.28 10.02
N ILE A 15 18.20 -2.29 8.71
CA ILE A 15 17.23 -1.38 8.12
C ILE A 15 15.82 -1.50 8.72
N THR A 16 15.43 -2.72 9.11
CA THR A 16 14.14 -2.94 9.79
C THR A 16 14.17 -2.36 11.20
N LEU A 17 15.28 -2.53 11.91
CA LEU A 17 15.46 -1.94 13.24
C LEU A 17 15.46 -0.41 13.18
N ASP A 18 16.17 0.17 12.22
CA ASP A 18 16.24 1.61 12.00
C ASP A 18 14.83 2.16 11.71
N TYR A 19 14.03 1.48 10.88
CA TYR A 19 12.65 1.86 10.60
C TYR A 19 11.75 1.80 11.85
N VAL A 20 11.81 0.70 12.61
CA VAL A 20 11.00 0.51 13.84
C VAL A 20 11.38 1.53 14.90
N ASN A 21 12.68 1.84 15.02
CA ASN A 21 13.22 2.81 15.97
C ASN A 21 13.07 4.27 15.50
N LYS A 22 12.53 4.48 14.31
CA LYS A 22 12.36 5.82 13.69
C LYS A 22 13.68 6.57 13.52
N ASP A 23 14.74 5.85 13.14
CA ASP A 23 16.03 6.44 12.90
C ASP A 23 15.98 7.41 11.71
N ASN A 24 16.55 8.59 11.88
CA ASN A 24 16.54 9.63 10.85
C ASN A 24 17.23 9.20 9.55
N SER A 25 18.18 8.26 9.61
CA SER A 25 18.90 7.78 8.42
C SER A 25 18.02 7.09 7.40
N VAL A 26 16.85 6.57 7.81
CA VAL A 26 15.90 5.90 6.92
C VAL A 26 14.65 6.74 6.62
N PHE A 27 14.48 7.85 7.32
CA PHE A 27 13.28 8.69 7.21
C PHE A 27 13.06 9.23 5.78
N ASP A 28 14.10 9.61 5.09
CA ASP A 28 14.04 10.17 3.73
C ASP A 28 13.50 9.16 2.70
N PHE A 29 13.59 7.85 2.98
CA PHE A 29 13.12 6.80 2.08
C PHE A 29 11.60 6.58 2.15
N TYR A 30 10.96 6.86 3.28
CA TYR A 30 9.52 6.70 3.41
C TYR A 30 8.76 8.02 3.64
N GLY A 31 9.46 9.10 3.93
CA GLY A 31 8.96 10.48 3.96
C GLY A 31 7.96 10.80 5.07
N ARG A 32 7.16 9.84 5.53
CA ARG A 32 6.19 10.00 6.61
C ARG A 32 6.18 8.78 7.52
N ASP A 33 5.99 9.03 8.81
CA ASP A 33 5.78 7.99 9.80
C ASP A 33 4.44 7.26 9.56
N ASN A 34 4.37 6.00 9.95
CA ASN A 34 3.22 5.10 9.80
C ASN A 34 2.07 5.35 10.82
N GLN A 35 1.93 6.59 11.28
CA GLN A 35 0.83 6.98 12.16
C GLN A 35 -0.43 7.27 11.36
N LEU A 36 -1.61 6.95 11.95
CA LEU A 36 -2.91 7.14 11.28
C LEU A 36 -3.16 8.59 10.89
N GLU A 37 -2.68 9.53 11.68
CA GLU A 37 -2.81 10.96 11.47
C GLU A 37 -2.16 11.41 10.15
N ASN A 38 -1.11 10.73 9.73
CA ASN A 38 -0.37 11.07 8.50
C ASN A 38 -1.08 10.62 7.21
N TYR A 39 -2.12 9.78 7.30
CA TYR A 39 -2.84 9.32 6.11
C TYR A 39 -3.57 10.44 5.37
N GLN A 40 -4.12 11.41 6.08
CA GLN A 40 -4.82 12.55 5.45
C GLN A 40 -3.85 13.40 4.61
N ASP A 41 -2.67 13.66 5.14
CA ASP A 41 -1.63 14.40 4.42
C ASP A 41 -1.13 13.60 3.21
N GLN A 42 -0.95 12.29 3.37
CA GLN A 42 -0.56 11.42 2.26
C GLN A 42 -1.60 11.39 1.14
N ILE A 43 -2.89 11.32 1.50
CA ILE A 43 -4.00 11.40 0.53
C ILE A 43 -4.00 12.76 -0.17
N SER A 44 -3.81 13.84 0.57
CA SER A 44 -3.76 15.20 0.02
C SER A 44 -2.63 15.38 -0.97
N ASP A 45 -1.44 14.88 -0.67
CA ASP A 45 -0.30 14.92 -1.58
C ASP A 45 -0.50 14.05 -2.81
N LYS A 46 -1.03 12.86 -2.65
CA LYS A 46 -1.37 12.01 -3.79
C LYS A 46 -2.42 12.65 -4.68
N LYS A 47 -3.42 13.33 -4.10
CA LYS A 47 -4.44 14.05 -4.86
C LYS A 47 -3.86 15.20 -5.68
N LYS A 48 -2.88 15.93 -5.15
CA LYS A 48 -2.20 17.03 -5.85
C LYS A 48 -1.30 16.53 -6.99
N ASN A 49 -0.61 15.41 -6.77
CA ASN A 49 0.44 14.93 -7.65
C ASN A 49 -0.05 13.89 -8.67
N PHE A 50 -1.28 13.40 -8.56
CA PHE A 50 -1.82 12.41 -9.47
C PHE A 50 -2.64 13.08 -10.59
N ASN A 51 -2.27 12.82 -11.85
CA ASN A 51 -3.05 13.26 -13.00
C ASN A 51 -4.30 12.38 -13.16
N ASN A 52 -5.47 12.99 -12.94
CA ASN A 52 -6.75 12.30 -13.04
C ASN A 52 -7.10 11.79 -14.45
N ASP A 53 -6.49 12.32 -15.51
CA ASP A 53 -6.69 11.87 -16.89
C ASP A 53 -6.24 10.41 -17.10
N TYR A 54 -5.33 9.91 -16.26
CA TYR A 54 -4.89 8.53 -16.29
C TYR A 54 -5.94 7.53 -15.77
N ARG A 55 -6.96 7.99 -15.04
CA ARG A 55 -7.96 7.10 -14.43
C ARG A 55 -8.82 6.39 -15.47
N LYS A 56 -9.25 7.11 -16.49
CA LYS A 56 -10.10 6.53 -17.53
C LYS A 56 -9.37 5.45 -18.34
N PRO A 57 -8.22 5.70 -18.96
CA PRO A 57 -7.50 4.65 -19.69
C PRO A 57 -7.09 3.46 -18.80
N LEU A 58 -6.71 3.70 -17.53
CA LEU A 58 -6.43 2.64 -16.58
C LEU A 58 -7.66 1.74 -16.37
N THR A 59 -8.81 2.33 -16.08
CA THR A 59 -10.03 1.56 -15.82
C THR A 59 -10.52 0.81 -17.05
N ASP A 60 -10.43 1.41 -18.23
CA ASP A 60 -10.81 0.79 -19.49
C ASP A 60 -9.91 -0.44 -19.78
N LEU A 61 -8.61 -0.32 -19.55
CA LEU A 61 -7.65 -1.42 -19.66
C LEU A 61 -7.94 -2.54 -18.67
N LEU A 62 -8.18 -2.21 -17.40
CA LEU A 62 -8.51 -3.19 -16.37
C LEU A 62 -9.79 -3.94 -16.71
N ILE A 63 -10.85 -3.26 -17.11
CA ILE A 63 -12.11 -3.88 -17.51
C ILE A 63 -11.88 -4.83 -18.71
N SER A 64 -11.13 -4.39 -19.71
CA SER A 64 -10.80 -5.22 -20.87
C SER A 64 -10.05 -6.50 -20.48
N ASN A 65 -9.09 -6.41 -19.57
CA ASN A 65 -8.31 -7.54 -19.11
C ASN A 65 -9.15 -8.52 -18.27
N TYR A 66 -9.95 -8.00 -17.34
CA TYR A 66 -10.78 -8.85 -16.48
C TYR A 66 -11.90 -9.55 -17.23
N LYS A 67 -12.47 -8.96 -18.28
CA LYS A 67 -13.45 -9.64 -19.17
C LYS A 67 -12.89 -10.91 -19.82
N LYS A 68 -11.57 -10.97 -20.02
CA LYS A 68 -10.91 -12.15 -20.58
C LYS A 68 -10.73 -13.28 -19.57
N VAL A 69 -10.76 -12.98 -18.27
CA VAL A 69 -10.46 -13.92 -17.19
C VAL A 69 -11.72 -14.32 -16.41
N SER A 70 -12.61 -13.37 -16.17
CA SER A 70 -13.82 -13.61 -15.36
C SER A 70 -14.91 -12.59 -15.69
N GLU A 71 -16.15 -13.04 -15.76
CA GLU A 71 -17.34 -12.17 -15.91
C GLU A 71 -17.88 -11.68 -14.56
N ASN A 72 -17.10 -11.76 -13.49
CA ASN A 72 -17.54 -11.40 -12.15
C ASN A 72 -17.86 -9.90 -12.05
N SER A 73 -19.12 -9.55 -11.81
CA SER A 73 -19.64 -8.19 -11.69
C SER A 73 -18.98 -7.39 -10.55
N PHE A 74 -18.56 -8.07 -9.48
CA PHE A 74 -17.92 -7.42 -8.33
C PHE A 74 -16.61 -6.70 -8.73
N GLN A 75 -15.83 -7.29 -9.61
CA GLN A 75 -14.58 -6.68 -10.08
C GLN A 75 -14.84 -5.42 -10.92
N ASN A 76 -15.91 -5.42 -11.72
CA ASN A 76 -16.29 -4.25 -12.51
C ASN A 76 -16.69 -3.07 -11.62
N ASP A 77 -17.41 -3.29 -10.54
CA ASP A 77 -17.79 -2.23 -9.60
C ASP A 77 -16.58 -1.64 -8.88
N ALA A 78 -15.65 -2.48 -8.42
CA ALA A 78 -14.41 -2.04 -7.78
C ALA A 78 -13.55 -1.21 -8.76
N ILE A 79 -13.41 -1.65 -10.00
CA ILE A 79 -12.66 -0.94 -11.04
C ILE A 79 -13.35 0.39 -11.38
N ASN A 80 -14.68 0.42 -11.49
CA ASN A 80 -15.42 1.64 -11.78
C ASN A 80 -15.25 2.71 -10.69
N LYS A 81 -15.08 2.31 -9.42
CA LYS A 81 -14.77 3.26 -8.34
C LYS A 81 -13.46 4.01 -8.57
N LEU A 82 -12.49 3.41 -9.28
CA LEU A 82 -11.21 4.07 -9.60
C LEU A 82 -11.37 5.29 -10.53
N LYS A 83 -12.49 5.42 -11.23
CA LYS A 83 -12.80 6.61 -12.05
C LYS A 83 -13.01 7.86 -11.20
N ASN A 84 -13.40 7.69 -9.94
CA ASN A 84 -13.64 8.80 -9.03
C ASN A 84 -12.30 9.38 -8.53
N SER A 85 -12.13 10.70 -8.64
CA SER A 85 -10.93 11.41 -8.19
C SER A 85 -10.65 11.31 -6.69
N ASN A 86 -11.65 10.96 -5.89
CA ASN A 86 -11.52 10.76 -4.44
C ASN A 86 -11.27 9.30 -4.06
N THR A 87 -11.13 8.40 -5.03
CA THR A 87 -10.76 7.01 -4.75
C THR A 87 -9.25 6.85 -4.73
N PHE A 88 -8.75 6.26 -3.66
CA PHE A 88 -7.34 5.93 -3.46
C PHE A 88 -7.20 4.43 -3.21
N THR A 89 -6.05 3.88 -3.58
CA THR A 89 -5.71 2.48 -3.35
C THR A 89 -4.60 2.39 -2.31
N VAL A 90 -4.66 1.35 -1.50
CA VAL A 90 -3.55 0.96 -0.63
C VAL A 90 -3.00 -0.35 -1.18
N THR A 91 -1.72 -0.35 -1.50
CA THR A 91 -1.03 -1.55 -1.99
C THR A 91 -0.11 -2.07 -0.90
N THR A 92 -0.26 -3.35 -0.59
CA THR A 92 0.62 -4.05 0.36
C THR A 92 1.29 -5.21 -0.34
N GLY A 93 2.58 -5.44 -0.03
CA GLY A 93 3.26 -6.67 -0.42
C GLY A 93 2.73 -7.84 0.43
N HIS A 94 2.36 -8.94 -0.20
CA HIS A 94 1.96 -10.15 0.50
C HIS A 94 2.90 -11.28 0.12
N GLN A 95 3.57 -11.85 1.12
CA GLN A 95 4.39 -13.03 0.91
C GLN A 95 3.50 -14.27 0.80
N LEU A 96 3.90 -15.21 -0.05
CA LEU A 96 3.27 -16.52 -0.08
C LEU A 96 3.46 -17.20 1.28
N ASN A 97 2.37 -17.68 1.82
CA ASN A 97 2.36 -18.38 3.10
C ASN A 97 1.94 -19.82 2.89
N LEU A 98 2.61 -20.72 3.59
CA LEU A 98 2.15 -22.09 3.76
C LEU A 98 1.53 -22.20 5.16
N PHE A 99 0.23 -22.52 5.21
CA PHE A 99 -0.58 -22.48 6.43
C PHE A 99 -0.58 -21.07 7.05
N THR A 100 0.11 -20.87 8.15
CA THR A 100 0.16 -19.61 8.91
C THR A 100 1.52 -18.92 8.89
N GLY A 101 2.49 -19.49 8.17
CA GLY A 101 3.84 -18.95 8.11
C GLY A 101 4.31 -18.65 6.69
N PRO A 102 5.22 -17.68 6.49
CA PRO A 102 5.84 -17.44 5.20
C PRO A 102 6.66 -18.65 4.75
N LEU A 103 6.71 -18.88 3.44
CA LEU A 103 7.58 -19.87 2.82
C LEU A 103 9.04 -19.40 2.89
#